data_c8283342a255b519559be5205d9ae663
#
_entry.id   c8283342a255b519559be5205d9ae663
#
_cell.length_a   1.000
_cell.length_b   1.000
_cell.length_c   1.000
_cell.angle_alpha   90.00
_cell.angle_beta   90.00
_cell.angle_gamma   90.00
#
_symmetry.space_group_name_H-M   'P 1'
#
loop_
_entity.id
_entity.type
_entity.pdbx_description
1 polymer ?
#
loop_
_entity_poly.entity_id
_entity_poly.type
_entity_poly.pdbx_seq_one_letter_code
_entity_poly.pdbx_strand_id
1 'polypeptide(L)'
;MFNLRFILRVLSTFVSRFKFVIVVGAFVGALFFILLKYISPMLFAGTTEKIGITGRYSATTLPKEVLFFVGNGLTKLDESGIPEPDLALSWETPDNGKTWIFKLDPNRIWHDGKKVMSQDIKYQFTDLSVETPDSETIVFKLQNSYSAFPVIVSKVVF
;
A
#
# COMPACT_ATOMS: atom_id res chain seq x y z
N MET A 1 48.46 4.71 19.26
CA MET A 1 47.39 5.68 19.59
C MET A 1 47.56 6.90 18.66
N PHE A 2 46.72 7.07 17.68
CA PHE A 2 46.80 8.28 16.84
C PHE A 2 46.35 9.49 17.68
N ASN A 3 47.26 10.50 17.79
CA ASN A 3 47.01 11.69 18.58
C ASN A 3 45.91 12.53 17.87
N LEU A 4 44.75 12.69 18.48
CA LEU A 4 43.62 13.50 17.95
C LEU A 4 44.07 14.89 17.51
N ARG A 5 45.03 15.49 18.23
CA ARG A 5 45.62 16.80 17.89
C ARG A 5 46.38 16.79 16.55
N PHE A 6 47.04 15.66 16.22
CA PHE A 6 47.75 15.50 14.95
C PHE A 6 46.74 15.43 13.78
N ILE A 7 45.69 14.62 13.94
CA ILE A 7 44.63 14.47 12.94
C ILE A 7 43.96 15.82 12.67
N LEU A 8 43.61 16.55 13.72
CA LEU A 8 42.96 17.89 13.56
C LEU A 8 43.90 18.90 12.85
N ARG A 9 45.17 18.87 13.11
CA ARG A 9 46.15 19.77 12.46
C ARG A 9 46.32 19.42 10.99
N VAL A 10 46.41 18.14 10.64
CA VAL A 10 46.46 17.68 9.23
C VAL A 10 45.19 18.06 8.49
N LEU A 11 44.01 17.82 9.10
CA LEU A 11 42.72 18.14 8.52
C LEU A 11 42.58 19.67 8.26
N SER A 12 42.95 20.50 9.24
CA SER A 12 42.88 21.95 9.11
C SER A 12 43.80 22.50 8.01
N THR A 13 45.00 21.91 7.89
CA THR A 13 45.95 22.31 6.81
C THR A 13 45.42 21.88 5.43
N PHE A 14 44.84 20.66 5.36
CA PHE A 14 44.24 20.19 4.13
C PHE A 14 43.03 21.04 3.70
N VAL A 15 42.10 21.33 4.61
CA VAL A 15 40.94 22.19 4.35
C VAL A 15 41.37 23.61 3.93
N SER A 16 42.36 24.20 4.61
CA SER A 16 42.83 25.56 4.28
C SER A 16 43.49 25.61 2.90
N ARG A 17 44.23 24.57 2.50
CA ARG A 17 44.90 24.50 1.21
C ARG A 17 43.93 24.22 0.05
N PHE A 18 42.89 23.43 0.28
CA PHE A 18 41.94 23.01 -0.73
C PHE A 18 40.55 23.64 -0.56
N LYS A 19 40.44 24.72 0.24
CA LYS A 19 39.16 25.39 0.53
C LYS A 19 38.34 25.72 -0.71
N PHE A 20 38.96 26.19 -1.77
CA PHE A 20 38.27 26.56 -3.03
C PHE A 20 37.69 25.30 -3.71
N VAL A 21 38.47 24.22 -3.79
CA VAL A 21 38.04 22.95 -4.40
C VAL A 21 36.91 22.32 -3.60
N ILE A 22 36.98 22.37 -2.25
CA ILE A 22 35.94 21.86 -1.36
C ILE A 22 34.63 22.64 -1.54
N VAL A 23 34.71 23.99 -1.59
CA VAL A 23 33.52 24.82 -1.76
C VAL A 23 32.88 24.61 -3.15
N VAL A 24 33.69 24.56 -4.20
CA VAL A 24 33.22 24.30 -5.56
C VAL A 24 32.61 22.90 -5.65
N GLY A 25 33.26 21.89 -5.08
CA GLY A 25 32.74 20.51 -5.04
C GLY A 25 31.40 20.40 -4.30
N ALA A 26 31.27 21.08 -3.15
CA ALA A 26 30.04 21.14 -2.40
C ALA A 26 28.91 21.83 -3.20
N PHE A 27 29.23 22.92 -3.88
CA PHE A 27 28.27 23.65 -4.72
C PHE A 27 27.81 22.81 -5.92
N VAL A 28 28.73 22.15 -6.61
CA VAL A 28 28.44 21.27 -7.75
C VAL A 28 27.61 20.06 -7.26
N GLY A 29 27.96 19.47 -6.11
CA GLY A 29 27.22 18.35 -5.51
C GLY A 29 25.78 18.75 -5.14
N ALA A 30 25.59 19.92 -4.54
CA ALA A 30 24.27 20.44 -4.22
C ALA A 30 23.42 20.70 -5.49
N LEU A 31 24.02 21.28 -6.50
CA LEU A 31 23.37 21.53 -7.79
C LEU A 31 22.99 20.23 -8.49
N PHE A 32 23.87 19.23 -8.46
CA PHE A 32 23.59 17.88 -9.00
C PHE A 32 22.46 17.18 -8.24
N PHE A 33 22.44 17.31 -6.91
CA PHE A 33 21.36 16.73 -6.10
C PHE A 33 20.00 17.37 -6.42
N ILE A 34 19.97 18.70 -6.56
CA ILE A 34 18.75 19.42 -6.98
C ILE A 34 18.31 18.96 -8.37
N LEU A 35 19.26 18.85 -9.32
CA LEU A 35 18.98 18.38 -10.66
C LEU A 35 18.38 16.96 -10.66
N LEU A 36 18.96 16.05 -9.89
CA LEU A 36 18.44 14.69 -9.74
C LEU A 36 17.02 14.68 -9.18
N LYS A 37 16.70 15.53 -8.21
CA LYS A 37 15.36 15.63 -7.63
C LYS A 37 14.30 16.02 -8.67
N TYR A 38 14.64 16.89 -9.62
CA TYR A 38 13.71 17.31 -10.68
C TYR A 38 13.65 16.34 -11.86
N ILE A 39 14.76 15.65 -12.17
CA ILE A 39 14.84 14.72 -13.31
C ILE A 39 14.36 13.32 -12.92
N SER A 40 14.57 12.89 -11.66
CA SER A 40 14.16 11.58 -11.18
C SER A 40 12.69 11.21 -11.47
N PRO A 41 11.68 12.04 -11.18
CA PRO A 41 10.31 11.70 -11.51
C PRO A 41 10.04 11.57 -13.02
N MET A 42 10.84 12.24 -13.86
CA MET A 42 10.71 12.14 -15.32
C MET A 42 11.34 10.85 -15.89
N LEU A 43 12.43 10.38 -15.27
CA LEU A 43 13.12 9.15 -15.66
C LEU A 43 12.44 7.89 -15.11
N PHE A 44 11.81 8.00 -13.94
CA PHE A 44 11.10 6.92 -13.25
C PHE A 44 9.58 7.10 -13.28
N ALA A 45 9.06 7.97 -14.16
CA ALA A 45 7.64 8.00 -14.46
C ALA A 45 7.26 6.61 -14.97
N GLY A 46 6.50 5.87 -14.16
CA GLY A 46 6.11 4.50 -14.46
C GLY A 46 5.50 4.41 -15.85
N THR A 47 5.93 3.47 -16.63
CA THR A 47 5.33 3.14 -17.91
C THR A 47 3.88 2.75 -17.67
N THR A 48 2.95 3.54 -18.21
CA THR A 48 1.53 3.19 -18.16
C THR A 48 1.31 2.02 -19.12
N GLU A 49 1.11 0.82 -18.60
CA GLU A 49 0.67 -0.32 -19.41
C GLU A 49 -0.79 -0.12 -19.80
N LYS A 50 -1.07 -0.12 -21.10
CA LYS A 50 -2.43 -0.09 -21.63
C LYS A 50 -2.85 -1.51 -21.98
N ILE A 51 -3.72 -2.08 -21.16
CA ILE A 51 -4.29 -3.41 -21.40
C ILE A 51 -5.61 -3.22 -22.17
N GLY A 52 -5.67 -3.73 -23.40
CA GLY A 52 -6.87 -3.74 -24.20
C GLY A 52 -7.64 -5.06 -24.01
N ILE A 53 -8.94 -4.97 -23.67
CA ILE A 53 -9.81 -6.13 -23.53
C ILE A 53 -10.90 -6.03 -24.60
N THR A 54 -11.10 -7.11 -25.36
CA THR A 54 -12.16 -7.18 -26.33
C THR A 54 -13.48 -7.60 -25.68
N GLY A 55 -14.53 -6.81 -25.83
CA GLY A 55 -15.85 -7.11 -25.27
C GLY A 55 -16.67 -5.85 -25.01
N ARG A 56 -17.92 -6.04 -24.61
CA ARG A 56 -18.78 -4.97 -24.08
C ARG A 56 -18.94 -5.20 -22.59
N TYR A 57 -18.29 -4.38 -21.80
CA TYR A 57 -18.29 -4.47 -20.34
C TYR A 57 -18.95 -3.24 -19.73
N SER A 58 -19.62 -3.43 -18.61
CA SER A 58 -20.07 -2.39 -17.69
C SER A 58 -19.30 -2.55 -16.36
N ALA A 59 -19.43 -1.58 -15.47
CA ALA A 59 -18.80 -1.67 -14.14
C ALA A 59 -19.18 -2.95 -13.37
N THR A 60 -20.36 -3.52 -13.66
CA THR A 60 -20.87 -4.74 -13.01
C THR A 60 -20.52 -6.03 -13.74
N THR A 61 -20.00 -5.96 -14.98
CA THR A 61 -19.72 -7.12 -15.84
C THR A 61 -18.26 -7.23 -16.24
N LEU A 62 -17.36 -6.51 -15.55
CA LEU A 62 -15.92 -6.61 -15.78
C LEU A 62 -15.42 -8.03 -15.51
N PRO A 63 -14.53 -8.58 -16.37
CA PRO A 63 -13.86 -9.85 -16.12
C PRO A 63 -13.10 -9.79 -14.78
N LYS A 64 -13.04 -10.93 -14.07
CA LYS A 64 -12.36 -11.04 -12.77
C LYS A 64 -10.89 -10.62 -12.87
N GLU A 65 -10.24 -10.95 -13.97
CA GLU A 65 -8.84 -10.61 -14.25
C GLU A 65 -8.61 -9.09 -14.27
N VAL A 66 -9.61 -8.33 -14.70
CA VAL A 66 -9.55 -6.85 -14.72
C VAL A 66 -9.87 -6.27 -13.36
N LEU A 67 -10.79 -6.88 -12.63
CA LEU A 67 -11.18 -6.43 -11.30
C LEU A 67 -9.99 -6.41 -10.33
N PHE A 68 -9.04 -7.36 -10.45
CA PHE A 68 -7.82 -7.38 -9.66
C PHE A 68 -6.87 -6.19 -9.91
N PHE A 69 -6.99 -5.51 -11.07
CA PHE A 69 -6.19 -4.32 -11.37
C PHE A 69 -6.84 -3.02 -10.90
N VAL A 70 -8.14 -3.04 -10.60
CA VAL A 70 -8.90 -1.81 -10.30
C VAL A 70 -9.40 -1.73 -8.87
N GLY A 71 -9.30 -2.81 -8.10
CA GLY A 71 -9.72 -2.80 -6.71
C GLY A 71 -9.29 -4.03 -5.93
N ASN A 72 -9.44 -3.97 -4.63
CA ASN A 72 -9.05 -4.99 -3.66
C ASN A 72 -10.28 -5.49 -2.89
N GLY A 73 -10.21 -6.70 -2.34
CA GLY A 73 -11.14 -7.21 -1.35
C GLY A 73 -10.59 -7.03 0.09
N LEU A 74 -11.36 -7.42 1.08
CA LEU A 74 -10.82 -7.53 2.45
C LEU A 74 -9.70 -8.57 2.51
N THR A 75 -9.85 -9.64 1.74
CA THR A 75 -8.86 -10.68 1.52
C THR A 75 -8.57 -10.79 0.03
N LYS A 76 -7.53 -11.48 -0.34
CA LYS A 76 -7.26 -11.98 -1.69
C LYS A 76 -7.10 -13.51 -1.64
N LEU A 77 -7.16 -14.17 -2.79
CA LEU A 77 -6.91 -15.61 -2.86
C LEU A 77 -5.54 -15.86 -3.46
N ASP A 78 -4.79 -16.79 -2.89
CA ASP A 78 -3.57 -17.30 -3.49
C ASP A 78 -3.90 -18.24 -4.68
N GLU A 79 -2.87 -18.79 -5.33
CA GLU A 79 -3.01 -19.71 -6.46
C GLU A 79 -3.75 -21.02 -6.07
N SER A 80 -3.77 -21.38 -4.77
CA SER A 80 -4.44 -22.55 -4.22
C SER A 80 -5.87 -22.25 -3.79
N GLY A 81 -6.33 -20.98 -3.88
CA GLY A 81 -7.64 -20.55 -3.42
C GLY A 81 -7.73 -20.31 -1.91
N ILE A 82 -6.59 -20.23 -1.22
CA ILE A 82 -6.52 -19.93 0.20
C ILE A 82 -6.58 -18.42 0.42
N PRO A 83 -7.42 -17.92 1.34
CA PRO A 83 -7.52 -16.50 1.61
C PRO A 83 -6.27 -15.97 2.32
N GLU A 84 -5.71 -14.89 1.77
CA GLU A 84 -4.60 -14.11 2.31
C GLU A 84 -5.02 -12.68 2.65
N PRO A 85 -4.30 -11.97 3.52
CA PRO A 85 -4.50 -10.56 3.80
C PRO A 85 -4.45 -9.68 2.53
N ASP A 86 -5.37 -8.68 2.45
CA ASP A 86 -5.34 -7.65 1.43
C ASP A 86 -5.70 -6.28 2.05
N LEU A 87 -6.95 -5.77 1.95
CA LEU A 87 -7.35 -4.57 2.68
C LEU A 87 -7.38 -4.82 4.20
N ALA A 88 -7.70 -6.04 4.62
CA ALA A 88 -7.56 -6.45 6.01
C ALA A 88 -6.20 -7.10 6.26
N LEU A 89 -5.54 -6.73 7.35
CA LEU A 89 -4.31 -7.37 7.83
C LEU A 89 -4.57 -8.73 8.46
N SER A 90 -5.71 -8.87 9.13
CA SER A 90 -6.07 -10.08 9.87
C SER A 90 -7.57 -10.19 10.04
N TRP A 91 -8.03 -11.39 10.35
CA TRP A 91 -9.41 -11.67 10.72
C TRP A 91 -9.47 -12.78 11.75
N GLU A 92 -10.56 -12.78 12.51
CA GLU A 92 -10.84 -13.79 13.50
C GLU A 92 -12.35 -14.12 13.57
N THR A 93 -12.67 -15.28 14.11
CA THR A 93 -14.05 -15.69 14.35
C THR A 93 -14.16 -16.29 15.76
N PRO A 94 -14.79 -15.58 16.71
CA PRO A 94 -14.88 -16.02 18.10
C PRO A 94 -15.90 -17.15 18.31
N ASP A 95 -16.78 -17.38 17.35
CA ASP A 95 -17.95 -18.26 17.46
C ASP A 95 -18.09 -19.27 16.30
N ASN A 96 -16.95 -19.81 15.85
CA ASN A 96 -16.89 -20.84 14.81
C ASN A 96 -17.57 -20.43 13.48
N GLY A 97 -17.42 -19.17 13.07
CA GLY A 97 -17.83 -18.73 11.75
C GLY A 97 -19.20 -18.07 11.68
N LYS A 98 -19.83 -17.72 12.79
CA LYS A 98 -21.03 -16.86 12.82
C LYS A 98 -20.68 -15.39 12.82
N THR A 99 -19.67 -15.00 13.60
CA THR A 99 -19.16 -13.63 13.62
C THR A 99 -17.75 -13.60 13.05
N TRP A 100 -17.51 -12.69 12.13
CA TRP A 100 -16.20 -12.46 11.53
C TRP A 100 -15.76 -11.02 11.76
N ILE A 101 -14.59 -10.85 12.37
CA ILE A 101 -14.01 -9.56 12.70
C ILE A 101 -12.78 -9.37 11.84
N PHE A 102 -12.80 -8.35 10.98
CA PHE A 102 -11.68 -7.99 10.10
C PHE A 102 -11.02 -6.72 10.60
N LYS A 103 -9.69 -6.72 10.69
CA LYS A 103 -8.87 -5.56 11.02
C LYS A 103 -8.22 -5.02 9.75
N LEU A 104 -8.55 -3.80 9.37
CA LEU A 104 -8.01 -3.14 8.18
C LEU A 104 -6.54 -2.74 8.37
N ASP A 105 -5.81 -2.66 7.27
CA ASP A 105 -4.47 -2.09 7.23
C ASP A 105 -4.57 -0.55 7.28
N PRO A 106 -4.09 0.11 8.35
CA PRO A 106 -4.18 1.56 8.50
C PRO A 106 -3.35 2.34 7.47
N ASN A 107 -2.44 1.65 6.74
CA ASN A 107 -1.60 2.25 5.71
C ASN A 107 -2.21 2.18 4.30
N ARG A 108 -3.35 1.49 4.14
CA ARG A 108 -4.03 1.41 2.85
C ARG A 108 -4.70 2.74 2.50
N ILE A 109 -4.56 3.10 1.24
CA ILE A 109 -5.15 4.31 0.66
C ILE A 109 -5.93 3.95 -0.59
N TRP A 110 -7.01 4.67 -0.83
CA TRP A 110 -7.75 4.62 -2.09
C TRP A 110 -6.95 5.27 -3.23
N HIS A 111 -7.38 5.07 -4.46
CA HIS A 111 -6.76 5.68 -5.65
C HIS A 111 -6.76 7.22 -5.61
N ASP A 112 -7.66 7.83 -4.85
CA ASP A 112 -7.73 9.28 -4.64
C ASP A 112 -6.81 9.79 -3.50
N GLY A 113 -6.03 8.89 -2.88
CA GLY A 113 -5.09 9.20 -1.80
C GLY A 113 -5.70 9.26 -0.41
N LYS A 114 -7.01 9.03 -0.24
CA LYS A 114 -7.64 8.97 1.08
C LYS A 114 -7.37 7.63 1.75
N LYS A 115 -7.33 7.61 3.08
CA LYS A 115 -7.24 6.37 3.84
C LYS A 115 -8.49 5.51 3.63
N VAL A 116 -8.27 4.19 3.56
CA VAL A 116 -9.37 3.21 3.56
C VAL A 116 -9.93 3.12 4.96
N MET A 117 -11.22 3.35 5.12
CA MET A 117 -11.92 3.22 6.39
C MET A 117 -13.01 2.15 6.31
N SER A 118 -13.35 1.56 7.44
CA SER A 118 -14.34 0.48 7.55
C SER A 118 -15.71 0.87 6.96
N GLN A 119 -16.12 2.10 7.13
CA GLN A 119 -17.38 2.64 6.63
C GLN A 119 -17.43 2.85 5.11
N ASP A 120 -16.27 2.89 4.45
CA ASP A 120 -16.17 3.02 2.99
C ASP A 120 -16.39 1.67 2.30
N ILE A 121 -16.14 0.57 3.00
CA ILE A 121 -16.20 -0.79 2.47
C ILE A 121 -17.65 -1.28 2.53
N LYS A 122 -18.26 -1.45 1.37
CA LYS A 122 -19.66 -1.88 1.23
C LYS A 122 -19.76 -3.16 0.43
N TYR A 123 -20.18 -4.22 1.10
CA TYR A 123 -20.60 -5.45 0.46
C TYR A 123 -22.15 -5.52 0.44
N GLN A 124 -22.69 -5.95 -0.67
CA GLN A 124 -24.14 -6.19 -0.80
C GLN A 124 -24.44 -7.64 -0.40
N PHE A 125 -24.70 -7.86 0.87
CA PHE A 125 -25.16 -9.14 1.39
C PHE A 125 -26.63 -9.02 1.85
N THR A 126 -27.43 -10.05 1.62
CA THR A 126 -28.84 -10.07 2.00
C THR A 126 -29.09 -10.73 3.36
N ASP A 127 -28.22 -11.67 3.77
CA ASP A 127 -28.47 -12.55 4.91
C ASP A 127 -27.47 -12.37 6.07
N LEU A 128 -26.88 -11.18 6.21
CA LEU A 128 -25.99 -10.87 7.31
C LEU A 128 -26.07 -9.40 7.70
N SER A 129 -25.65 -9.07 8.92
CA SER A 129 -25.45 -7.68 9.36
C SER A 129 -23.97 -7.31 9.35
N VAL A 130 -23.70 -6.05 8.98
CA VAL A 130 -22.36 -5.47 8.98
C VAL A 130 -22.31 -4.35 9.99
N GLU A 131 -21.32 -4.37 10.86
CA GLU A 131 -21.06 -3.32 11.85
C GLU A 131 -19.65 -2.77 11.65
N THR A 132 -19.49 -1.47 11.81
CA THR A 132 -18.19 -0.78 11.74
C THR A 132 -17.98 -0.03 13.07
N PRO A 133 -17.53 -0.73 14.14
CA PRO A 133 -17.41 -0.15 15.46
C PRO A 133 -16.36 0.97 15.52
N ASP A 134 -15.37 0.93 14.68
CA ASP A 134 -14.33 1.94 14.52
C ASP A 134 -13.88 2.03 13.04
N SER A 135 -12.96 2.95 12.74
CA SER A 135 -12.49 3.21 11.38
C SER A 135 -11.65 2.07 10.76
N GLU A 136 -11.19 1.12 11.56
CA GLU A 136 -10.27 0.06 11.14
C GLU A 136 -10.86 -1.35 11.34
N THR A 137 -12.08 -1.44 11.89
CA THR A 137 -12.72 -2.74 12.20
C THR A 137 -14.03 -2.90 11.47
N ILE A 138 -14.21 -4.05 10.82
CA ILE A 138 -15.47 -4.46 10.21
C ILE A 138 -15.89 -5.78 10.83
N VAL A 139 -17.15 -5.86 11.26
CA VAL A 139 -17.74 -7.04 11.87
C VAL A 139 -18.90 -7.51 11.02
N PHE A 140 -18.84 -8.77 10.57
CA PHE A 140 -19.93 -9.43 9.88
C PHE A 140 -20.58 -10.44 10.81
N LYS A 141 -21.89 -10.36 10.97
CA LYS A 141 -22.69 -11.32 11.76
C LYS A 141 -23.59 -12.11 10.83
N LEU A 142 -23.33 -13.38 10.67
CA LEU A 142 -24.02 -14.32 9.79
C LEU A 142 -25.17 -15.00 10.55
N GLN A 143 -26.25 -15.31 9.84
CA GLN A 143 -27.34 -16.12 10.41
C GLN A 143 -26.89 -17.55 10.71
N ASN A 144 -26.11 -18.13 9.81
CA ASN A 144 -25.54 -19.46 9.93
C ASN A 144 -24.02 -19.43 9.92
N SER A 145 -23.39 -20.36 10.61
CA SER A 145 -21.94 -20.53 10.63
C SER A 145 -21.41 -20.84 9.23
N TYR A 146 -20.38 -20.10 8.81
CA TYR A 146 -19.76 -20.28 7.50
C TYR A 146 -18.24 -20.04 7.57
N SER A 147 -17.46 -21.14 7.60
CA SER A 147 -16.01 -21.10 7.79
C SER A 147 -15.25 -20.53 6.59
N ALA A 148 -15.81 -20.62 5.38
CA ALA A 148 -15.17 -20.08 4.17
C ALA A 148 -15.53 -18.60 3.89
N PHE A 149 -16.05 -17.87 4.86
CA PHE A 149 -16.43 -16.47 4.68
C PHE A 149 -15.28 -15.56 4.21
N PRO A 150 -14.01 -15.73 4.64
CA PRO A 150 -12.89 -14.97 4.11
C PRO A 150 -12.70 -15.09 2.58
N VAL A 151 -13.10 -16.22 1.99
CA VAL A 151 -13.10 -16.39 0.52
C VAL A 151 -14.15 -15.49 -0.16
N ILE A 152 -15.30 -15.28 0.49
CA ILE A 152 -16.37 -14.44 -0.08
C ILE A 152 -15.98 -12.97 -0.12
N VAL A 153 -15.31 -12.48 0.92
CA VAL A 153 -14.87 -11.09 1.02
C VAL A 153 -13.56 -10.80 0.28
N SER A 154 -13.05 -11.74 -0.51
CA SER A 154 -12.01 -11.49 -1.52
C SER A 154 -12.57 -10.79 -2.76
N LYS A 155 -13.91 -10.69 -2.86
CA LYS A 155 -14.55 -9.92 -3.91
C LYS A 155 -14.18 -8.45 -3.78
N VAL A 156 -13.79 -7.86 -4.90
CA VAL A 156 -13.39 -6.45 -4.97
C VAL A 156 -14.49 -5.52 -4.49
N VAL A 157 -14.10 -4.55 -3.67
CA VAL A 157 -14.92 -3.39 -3.26
C VAL A 157 -14.42 -2.12 -3.95
N PHE A 158 -15.35 -1.24 -4.28
CA PHE A 158 -15.12 0.04 -4.92
C PHE A 158 -15.56 1.18 -4.01
#